data_5ca44c3d702723eb657638fc4c63ad76
#
_entry.id   5ca44c3d702723eb657638fc4c63ad76
#
_cell.length_a   1.000
_cell.length_b   1.000
_cell.length_c   1.000
_cell.angle_alpha   90.00
_cell.angle_beta   90.00
_cell.angle_gamma   90.00
#
_symmetry.space_group_name_H-M   'P 1'
#
loop_
_entity.id
_entity.type
_entity.pdbx_description
1 polymer ?
#
loop_
_entity_poly.entity_id
_entity_poly.type
_entity_poly.pdbx_seq_one_letter_code
_entity_poly.pdbx_strand_id
1 'polypeptide(L)'
;MGAKPKAQTVGFEYFFDIHFALGKKIDEVCAIRASGKTAWKGSITSNGQVRINAPDLFGGKKGEGGLDGTLDVLFGEEDQGVLPRLAAMLGGLVPAFRGVTTGFYSGLVTAMNPYPKTWEILRRGGNRLWDGNPWYPEKQFIWLADGQIKAMNPAHILYLVYTGRDFRGLARTRMDEASWRAAADKLYAESFGLCFEWTRSDTFANFCETVKSHIGAEVYPNRQTGQISIRLLRDDYNVADLPLFDEDSGLLEITQEKTGSTSLAPSQLIVKYIDQTDGAQRQVIVNNNAVAASQGRRSSEEVEFLGVPTGELAGRVGEREMRLKTTGLKRYKGVFDRRARSLNPGQPFRIRSTRRGIPETVVRVGRIEDNFLGDGKITLTVVQDQFNLPATTGVAPPPPGWIPPDRTPRAVTVRRLIEAPYRELAGVIDPANLQLLDVSASYLAALAEAPTSLSQSYTLTDRVGSSGAFVDRGTGDWCPTGLLAAELPLAAGPSVVTLTNASRLEDVTVGQAAVVDDEIVRVDAVNYASGTVTLARGCADTVPAKHLAGARVWFYDTFEAVDETVYSQGVTLQARLLTNTSEGQLAPALAATDSLTLTG
;
A
#
# COMPACT_ATOMS: atom_id res chain seq x y z
N MET A 1 -52.61 -29.68 -13.19
CA MET A 1 -51.34 -30.01 -12.51
C MET A 1 -50.22 -29.40 -13.30
N GLY A 2 -49.76 -28.21 -12.90
CA GLY A 2 -48.60 -27.55 -13.54
C GLY A 2 -47.31 -28.29 -13.22
N ALA A 3 -46.56 -28.65 -14.25
CA ALA A 3 -45.24 -29.27 -14.09
C ALA A 3 -44.35 -28.27 -13.34
N LYS A 4 -43.73 -28.69 -12.23
CA LYS A 4 -42.69 -27.91 -11.55
C LYS A 4 -41.58 -27.60 -12.55
N PRO A 5 -41.12 -26.34 -12.65
CA PRO A 5 -40.01 -26.00 -13.52
C PRO A 5 -38.81 -26.87 -13.14
N LYS A 6 -38.16 -27.49 -14.12
CA LYS A 6 -36.92 -28.26 -13.90
C LYS A 6 -35.85 -27.29 -13.40
N ALA A 7 -35.22 -27.63 -12.28
CA ALA A 7 -34.05 -26.88 -11.81
C ALA A 7 -32.98 -26.85 -12.90
N GLN A 8 -32.57 -25.68 -13.33
CA GLN A 8 -31.50 -25.50 -14.29
C GLN A 8 -30.20 -25.23 -13.51
N THR A 9 -29.14 -25.99 -13.85
CA THR A 9 -27.82 -25.72 -13.26
C THR A 9 -27.29 -24.39 -13.79
N VAL A 10 -27.11 -23.43 -12.90
CA VAL A 10 -26.64 -22.07 -13.24
C VAL A 10 -25.12 -21.91 -13.05
N GLY A 11 -24.46 -22.87 -12.38
CA GLY A 11 -23.03 -22.84 -12.11
C GLY A 11 -22.60 -23.86 -11.08
N PHE A 12 -21.33 -23.89 -10.77
CA PHE A 12 -20.72 -24.79 -9.80
C PHE A 12 -19.93 -24.00 -8.77
N GLU A 13 -19.93 -24.48 -7.53
CA GLU A 13 -19.03 -24.03 -6.47
C GLU A 13 -17.94 -25.08 -6.30
N TYR A 14 -16.68 -24.64 -6.17
CA TYR A 14 -15.53 -25.53 -6.08
C TYR A 14 -14.92 -25.45 -4.68
N PHE A 15 -14.88 -26.61 -4.03
CA PHE A 15 -14.32 -26.79 -2.70
C PHE A 15 -13.03 -27.58 -2.82
N PHE A 16 -11.95 -27.05 -2.23
CA PHE A 16 -10.63 -27.69 -2.25
C PHE A 16 -10.09 -27.88 -0.84
N ASP A 17 -9.33 -28.95 -0.70
CA ASP A 17 -8.42 -29.17 0.40
C ASP A 17 -7.01 -28.86 -0.10
N ILE A 18 -6.36 -27.84 0.48
CA ILE A 18 -5.06 -27.37 0.02
C ILE A 18 -4.11 -27.32 1.20
N HIS A 19 -2.97 -28.04 1.07
CA HIS A 19 -1.86 -27.93 2.01
C HIS A 19 -0.70 -27.17 1.37
N PHE A 20 -0.15 -26.19 2.09
CA PHE A 20 0.95 -25.35 1.61
C PHE A 20 1.92 -25.00 2.73
N ALA A 21 3.19 -24.79 2.37
CA ALA A 21 4.20 -24.33 3.29
C ALA A 21 4.31 -22.79 3.26
N LEU A 22 4.41 -22.19 4.45
CA LEU A 22 4.64 -20.75 4.62
C LEU A 22 6.12 -20.40 4.81
N GLY A 23 6.97 -21.39 4.86
CA GLY A 23 8.42 -21.26 5.03
C GLY A 23 8.92 -21.84 6.36
N LYS A 24 10.15 -21.51 6.73
CA LYS A 24 10.66 -21.83 8.07
C LYS A 24 9.75 -21.23 9.14
N LYS A 25 9.89 -21.69 10.36
CA LYS A 25 9.11 -21.24 11.51
C LYS A 25 8.97 -19.72 11.54
N ILE A 26 7.75 -19.25 11.32
CA ILE A 26 7.38 -17.82 11.39
C ILE A 26 6.78 -17.51 12.77
N ASP A 27 6.63 -16.23 13.10
CA ASP A 27 6.05 -15.83 14.39
C ASP A 27 4.56 -15.53 14.31
N GLU A 28 4.07 -15.08 13.15
CA GLU A 28 2.70 -14.60 13.03
C GLU A 28 2.20 -14.68 11.59
N VAL A 29 0.92 -15.05 11.41
CA VAL A 29 0.14 -14.87 10.19
C VAL A 29 -0.83 -13.71 10.42
N CYS A 30 -0.77 -12.68 9.58
CA CYS A 30 -1.50 -11.41 9.78
C CYS A 30 -2.68 -11.23 8.85
N ALA A 31 -2.59 -11.69 7.62
CA ALA A 31 -3.68 -11.55 6.64
C ALA A 31 -3.57 -12.59 5.53
N ILE A 32 -4.71 -12.87 4.92
CA ILE A 32 -4.84 -13.69 3.72
C ILE A 32 -5.57 -12.86 2.69
N ARG A 33 -4.95 -12.72 1.52
CA ARG A 33 -5.53 -12.06 0.35
C ARG A 33 -5.65 -13.05 -0.79
N ALA A 34 -6.57 -12.78 -1.70
CA ALA A 34 -6.65 -13.49 -2.96
C ALA A 34 -6.86 -12.48 -4.07
N SER A 35 -5.98 -12.48 -5.08
CA SER A 35 -5.94 -11.48 -6.16
C SER A 35 -6.06 -10.04 -5.63
N GLY A 36 -5.26 -9.69 -4.61
CA GLY A 36 -5.23 -8.36 -4.00
C GLY A 36 -6.38 -8.02 -3.04
N LYS A 37 -7.45 -8.84 -2.97
CA LYS A 37 -8.58 -8.62 -2.05
C LYS A 37 -8.37 -9.37 -0.73
N THR A 38 -8.64 -8.70 0.40
CA THR A 38 -8.46 -9.30 1.73
C THR A 38 -9.61 -10.23 2.06
N ALA A 39 -9.31 -11.53 2.20
CA ALA A 39 -10.26 -12.56 2.64
C ALA A 39 -10.33 -12.69 4.16
N TRP A 40 -9.20 -12.46 4.83
CA TRP A 40 -9.11 -12.51 6.30
C TRP A 40 -7.98 -11.60 6.79
N LYS A 41 -8.17 -10.98 7.95
CA LYS A 41 -7.17 -10.18 8.66
C LYS A 41 -7.27 -10.44 10.16
N GLY A 42 -6.13 -10.66 10.81
CA GLY A 42 -6.06 -10.94 12.24
C GLY A 42 -4.62 -11.16 12.69
N SER A 43 -4.46 -11.93 13.77
CA SER A 43 -3.16 -12.31 14.32
C SER A 43 -3.24 -13.77 14.77
N ILE A 44 -2.45 -14.66 14.15
CA ILE A 44 -2.29 -16.04 14.56
C ILE A 44 -0.83 -16.24 14.93
N THR A 45 -0.56 -16.58 16.19
CA THR A 45 0.79 -16.70 16.75
C THR A 45 1.12 -18.11 17.30
N SER A 46 0.16 -19.03 17.24
CA SER A 46 0.31 -20.42 17.71
C SER A 46 -0.52 -21.36 16.84
N ASN A 47 -0.24 -22.66 16.93
CA ASN A 47 -1.05 -23.68 16.25
C ASN A 47 -2.54 -23.46 16.53
N GLY A 48 -3.34 -23.43 15.48
CA GLY A 48 -4.76 -23.18 15.62
C GLY A 48 -5.53 -23.20 14.31
N GLN A 49 -6.85 -23.09 14.42
CA GLN A 49 -7.75 -23.05 13.29
C GLN A 49 -8.43 -21.68 13.21
N VAL A 50 -8.54 -21.17 12.01
CA VAL A 50 -9.19 -19.89 11.70
C VAL A 50 -10.31 -20.10 10.69
N ARG A 51 -11.45 -19.47 10.92
CA ARG A 51 -12.54 -19.40 9.96
C ARG A 51 -12.30 -18.23 9.00
N ILE A 52 -12.22 -18.52 7.70
CA ILE A 52 -12.28 -17.53 6.63
C ILE A 52 -13.73 -17.48 6.16
N ASN A 53 -14.34 -16.29 6.19
CA ASN A 53 -15.72 -16.08 5.80
C ASN A 53 -15.80 -14.87 4.86
N ALA A 54 -15.49 -15.10 3.59
CA ALA A 54 -15.54 -14.11 2.52
C ALA A 54 -16.11 -14.76 1.23
N PRO A 55 -17.33 -15.33 1.28
CA PRO A 55 -17.91 -16.08 0.16
C PRO A 55 -18.19 -15.20 -1.07
N ASP A 56 -18.37 -13.89 -0.87
CA ASP A 56 -18.71 -12.94 -1.92
C ASP A 56 -17.50 -12.14 -2.43
N LEU A 57 -16.28 -12.52 -2.07
CA LEU A 57 -15.06 -11.78 -2.36
C LEU A 57 -14.88 -11.45 -3.85
N PHE A 58 -15.40 -12.31 -4.73
CA PHE A 58 -15.32 -12.19 -6.19
C PHE A 58 -16.70 -12.16 -6.85
N GLY A 59 -17.72 -11.58 -6.17
CA GLY A 59 -19.08 -11.47 -6.66
C GLY A 59 -20.01 -12.64 -6.31
N GLY A 60 -19.61 -13.46 -5.35
CA GLY A 60 -20.43 -14.54 -4.81
C GLY A 60 -20.85 -15.59 -5.84
N LYS A 61 -22.00 -16.22 -5.60
CA LYS A 61 -22.52 -17.33 -6.43
C LYS A 61 -22.84 -16.95 -7.88
N LYS A 62 -23.13 -15.67 -8.13
CA LYS A 62 -23.40 -15.14 -9.50
C LYS A 62 -22.12 -14.70 -10.22
N GLY A 63 -21.01 -14.55 -9.47
CA GLY A 63 -19.69 -14.18 -9.97
C GLY A 63 -18.72 -15.36 -9.83
N GLU A 64 -17.48 -15.08 -9.52
CA GLU A 64 -16.43 -16.08 -9.35
C GLU A 64 -16.29 -16.58 -7.89
N GLY A 65 -17.32 -16.39 -7.05
CA GLY A 65 -17.37 -16.88 -5.67
C GLY A 65 -16.56 -16.06 -4.69
N GLY A 66 -15.84 -16.74 -3.83
CA GLY A 66 -15.00 -16.18 -2.79
C GLY A 66 -14.31 -17.25 -1.98
N LEU A 67 -13.81 -16.91 -0.80
CA LEU A 67 -13.19 -17.86 0.14
C LEU A 67 -14.09 -18.06 1.35
N ASP A 68 -14.55 -19.29 1.55
CA ASP A 68 -15.37 -19.65 2.71
C ASP A 68 -14.98 -21.04 3.23
N GLY A 69 -14.23 -21.10 4.33
CA GLY A 69 -13.69 -22.34 4.82
C GLY A 69 -12.90 -22.18 6.11
N THR A 70 -12.17 -23.22 6.44
CA THR A 70 -11.31 -23.27 7.62
C THR A 70 -9.85 -23.38 7.21
N LEU A 71 -8.99 -22.62 7.86
CA LEU A 71 -7.54 -22.70 7.73
C LEU A 71 -6.94 -23.19 9.06
N ASP A 72 -6.30 -24.34 9.03
CA ASP A 72 -5.43 -24.80 10.11
C ASP A 72 -4.02 -24.22 9.87
N VAL A 73 -3.45 -23.54 10.85
CA VAL A 73 -2.08 -23.01 10.80
C VAL A 73 -1.25 -23.79 11.82
N LEU A 74 -0.15 -24.36 11.35
CA LEU A 74 0.80 -25.15 12.15
C LEU A 74 2.16 -24.47 12.09
N PHE A 75 2.70 -24.07 13.23
CA PHE A 75 3.93 -23.27 13.31
C PHE A 75 5.23 -24.09 13.29
N GLY A 76 5.14 -25.42 13.16
CA GLY A 76 6.30 -26.29 13.10
C GLY A 76 6.98 -26.49 14.46
N GLU A 77 6.22 -26.52 15.54
CA GLU A 77 6.76 -26.75 16.89
C GLU A 77 7.45 -28.11 17.01
N GLU A 78 8.40 -28.25 17.95
CA GLU A 78 9.21 -29.45 18.11
C GLU A 78 8.37 -30.69 18.48
N ASP A 79 7.30 -30.48 19.22
CA ASP A 79 6.35 -31.48 19.66
C ASP A 79 5.13 -31.63 18.73
N GLN A 80 5.11 -30.88 17.61
CA GLN A 80 3.99 -30.87 16.67
C GLN A 80 3.66 -32.27 16.17
N GLY A 81 2.38 -32.66 16.33
CA GLY A 81 1.82 -33.90 15.79
C GLY A 81 1.44 -33.76 14.30
N VAL A 82 1.14 -34.88 13.68
CA VAL A 82 0.60 -34.93 12.31
C VAL A 82 -0.81 -34.33 12.30
N LEU A 83 -1.12 -33.51 11.32
CA LEU A 83 -2.47 -32.97 11.13
C LEU A 83 -3.41 -34.09 10.64
N PRO A 84 -4.46 -34.47 11.42
CA PRO A 84 -5.34 -35.60 11.07
C PRO A 84 -6.03 -35.42 9.71
N ARG A 85 -6.47 -34.22 9.38
CA ARG A 85 -7.08 -33.87 8.09
C ARG A 85 -6.15 -34.11 6.91
N LEU A 86 -4.88 -33.74 7.05
CA LEU A 86 -3.86 -33.95 6.02
C LEU A 86 -3.56 -35.45 5.86
N ALA A 87 -3.48 -36.18 6.97
CA ALA A 87 -3.31 -37.65 6.94
C ALA A 87 -4.48 -38.33 6.25
N ALA A 88 -5.71 -37.89 6.52
CA ALA A 88 -6.92 -38.42 5.87
C ALA A 88 -6.93 -38.11 4.35
N MET A 89 -6.52 -36.91 3.95
CA MET A 89 -6.48 -36.53 2.55
C MET A 89 -5.44 -37.32 1.75
N LEU A 90 -4.25 -37.57 2.32
CA LEU A 90 -3.15 -38.23 1.62
C LEU A 90 -3.12 -39.77 1.81
N GLY A 91 -3.89 -40.30 2.74
CA GLY A 91 -4.10 -41.73 2.91
C GLY A 91 -2.87 -42.53 3.34
N GLY A 92 -1.94 -41.96 4.11
CA GLY A 92 -0.71 -42.67 4.46
C GLY A 92 0.18 -41.97 5.50
N LEU A 93 1.45 -42.31 5.47
CA LEU A 93 2.48 -41.67 6.33
C LEU A 93 2.71 -40.22 5.89
N VAL A 94 2.35 -39.29 6.74
CA VAL A 94 2.50 -37.84 6.52
C VAL A 94 3.45 -37.30 7.59
N PRO A 95 4.44 -36.47 7.24
CA PRO A 95 5.29 -35.83 8.23
C PRO A 95 4.52 -34.80 9.05
N ALA A 96 4.98 -34.54 10.27
CA ALA A 96 4.42 -33.51 11.14
C ALA A 96 4.88 -32.09 10.77
N PHE A 97 5.74 -31.94 9.77
CA PHE A 97 6.30 -30.64 9.30
C PHE A 97 6.94 -29.80 10.41
N ARG A 98 7.64 -30.45 11.36
CA ARG A 98 8.37 -29.76 12.43
C ARG A 98 9.47 -28.85 11.83
N GLY A 99 9.60 -27.64 12.36
CA GLY A 99 10.51 -26.61 11.86
C GLY A 99 10.03 -25.85 10.62
N VAL A 100 8.85 -26.22 10.07
CA VAL A 100 8.24 -25.54 8.91
C VAL A 100 6.82 -25.11 9.27
N THR A 101 6.52 -23.84 9.08
CA THR A 101 5.13 -23.36 9.22
C THR A 101 4.34 -23.75 8.00
N THR A 102 3.18 -24.39 8.22
CA THR A 102 2.29 -24.86 7.15
C THR A 102 0.87 -24.39 7.39
N GLY A 103 0.11 -24.28 6.29
CA GLY A 103 -1.32 -24.04 6.30
C GLY A 103 -2.07 -25.18 5.61
N PHE A 104 -3.21 -25.57 6.17
CA PHE A 104 -4.15 -26.50 5.53
C PHE A 104 -5.52 -25.84 5.47
N TYR A 105 -5.94 -25.51 4.25
CA TYR A 105 -7.25 -24.93 4.01
C TYR A 105 -8.22 -25.96 3.48
N SER A 106 -9.45 -25.92 3.97
CA SER A 106 -10.56 -26.75 3.51
C SER A 106 -11.80 -25.85 3.36
N GLY A 107 -12.34 -25.77 2.16
CA GLY A 107 -13.54 -24.97 1.90
C GLY A 107 -13.74 -24.51 0.47
N LEU A 108 -14.68 -23.58 0.30
CA LEU A 108 -14.97 -22.91 -0.97
C LEU A 108 -13.76 -22.06 -1.39
N VAL A 109 -13.35 -22.17 -2.65
CA VAL A 109 -12.22 -21.44 -3.22
C VAL A 109 -12.64 -20.56 -4.40
N THR A 110 -13.62 -21.00 -5.17
CA THR A 110 -14.11 -20.28 -6.35
C THR A 110 -15.49 -20.77 -6.77
N ALA A 111 -16.20 -20.02 -7.59
CA ALA A 111 -17.44 -20.41 -8.24
C ALA A 111 -17.35 -20.18 -9.76
N MET A 112 -18.19 -20.82 -10.54
CA MET A 112 -18.29 -20.73 -12.01
C MET A 112 -17.03 -21.17 -12.77
N ASN A 113 -15.84 -20.99 -12.20
CA ASN A 113 -14.55 -21.30 -12.79
C ASN A 113 -13.74 -22.16 -11.80
N PRO A 114 -13.16 -23.32 -12.20
CA PRO A 114 -12.42 -24.21 -11.31
C PRO A 114 -11.03 -23.70 -10.91
N TYR A 115 -10.56 -22.59 -11.48
CA TYR A 115 -9.21 -22.09 -11.24
C TYR A 115 -9.19 -21.16 -10.02
N PRO A 116 -8.50 -21.55 -8.93
CA PRO A 116 -8.37 -20.70 -7.75
C PRO A 116 -7.57 -19.43 -8.07
N LYS A 117 -7.95 -18.34 -7.43
CA LYS A 117 -7.18 -17.08 -7.48
C LYS A 117 -5.83 -17.27 -6.78
N THR A 118 -4.83 -16.45 -7.17
CA THR A 118 -3.53 -16.45 -6.48
C THR A 118 -3.69 -15.94 -5.05
N TRP A 119 -3.19 -16.72 -4.09
CA TRP A 119 -3.22 -16.36 -2.68
C TRP A 119 -1.93 -15.65 -2.28
N GLU A 120 -2.10 -14.63 -1.46
CA GLU A 120 -1.04 -13.85 -0.84
C GLU A 120 -1.22 -13.91 0.68
N ILE A 121 -0.19 -14.31 1.40
CA ILE A 121 -0.26 -14.47 2.85
C ILE A 121 0.73 -13.51 3.49
N LEU A 122 0.22 -12.52 4.24
CA LEU A 122 1.03 -11.63 5.03
C LEU A 122 1.48 -12.35 6.30
N ARG A 123 2.77 -12.58 6.40
CA ARG A 123 3.41 -13.24 7.54
C ARG A 123 4.48 -12.36 8.16
N ARG A 124 4.74 -12.54 9.43
CA ARG A 124 5.89 -11.96 10.13
C ARG A 124 6.83 -13.10 10.50
N GLY A 125 8.08 -13.00 10.03
CA GLY A 125 9.14 -13.91 10.41
C GLY A 125 9.86 -13.37 11.63
N GLY A 126 10.10 -14.24 12.62
CA GLY A 126 10.89 -13.91 13.78
C GLY A 126 12.36 -14.20 13.59
N ASN A 127 13.16 -13.65 14.48
CA ASN A 127 14.57 -13.92 14.57
C ASN A 127 14.84 -14.76 15.83
N ARG A 128 14.23 -15.93 15.89
CA ARG A 128 14.55 -16.91 16.93
C ARG A 128 15.84 -17.61 16.56
N LEU A 129 16.82 -17.56 17.46
CA LEU A 129 18.03 -18.35 17.32
C LEU A 129 17.69 -19.84 17.46
N TRP A 130 18.64 -20.68 17.13
CA TRP A 130 18.47 -22.14 17.16
C TRP A 130 18.04 -22.69 18.53
N ASP A 131 18.30 -21.96 19.63
CA ASP A 131 17.89 -22.30 20.99
C ASP A 131 16.49 -21.74 21.35
N GLY A 132 15.76 -21.20 20.37
CA GLY A 132 14.43 -20.65 20.56
C GLY A 132 14.37 -19.24 21.10
N ASN A 133 15.49 -18.67 21.55
CA ASN A 133 15.54 -17.34 22.14
C ASN A 133 15.97 -16.28 21.11
N PRO A 134 15.28 -15.14 21.01
CA PRO A 134 15.75 -14.03 20.21
C PRO A 134 17.03 -13.44 20.82
N TRP A 135 17.96 -13.07 19.97
CA TRP A 135 19.10 -12.28 20.41
C TRP A 135 18.65 -10.84 20.61
N TYR A 136 18.95 -10.23 21.75
CA TYR A 136 18.67 -8.85 22.11
C TYR A 136 17.20 -8.44 21.81
N PRO A 137 16.20 -9.05 22.49
CA PRO A 137 14.78 -8.97 22.11
C PRO A 137 14.22 -7.54 22.17
N GLU A 138 14.75 -6.67 23.05
CA GLU A 138 14.28 -5.29 23.25
C GLU A 138 14.49 -4.42 22.00
N LYS A 139 15.45 -4.78 21.14
CA LYS A 139 15.81 -4.04 19.93
C LYS A 139 15.57 -4.82 18.64
N GLN A 140 14.86 -5.95 18.72
CA GLN A 140 14.66 -6.85 17.59
C GLN A 140 13.80 -6.24 16.49
N PHE A 141 12.70 -5.61 16.85
CA PHE A 141 11.73 -5.07 15.92
C PHE A 141 11.68 -3.55 15.96
N ILE A 142 11.49 -2.95 14.79
CA ILE A 142 11.36 -1.52 14.59
C ILE A 142 10.01 -1.27 13.94
N TRP A 143 9.17 -0.47 14.61
CA TRP A 143 7.87 -0.11 14.11
C TRP A 143 7.97 1.10 13.20
N LEU A 144 7.44 0.99 11.98
CA LEU A 144 7.46 2.00 10.93
C LEU A 144 6.03 2.28 10.45
N ALA A 145 5.84 3.37 9.70
CA ALA A 145 4.55 3.77 9.16
C ALA A 145 3.44 3.76 10.23
N ASP A 146 3.64 4.54 11.31
CA ASP A 146 2.71 4.67 12.44
C ASP A 146 2.27 3.32 13.04
N GLY A 147 3.20 2.37 13.10
CA GLY A 147 2.98 1.05 13.68
C GLY A 147 2.35 0.02 12.72
N GLN A 148 2.16 0.34 11.46
CA GLN A 148 1.61 -0.60 10.48
C GLN A 148 2.65 -1.67 10.06
N ILE A 149 3.93 -1.29 10.00
CA ILE A 149 5.01 -2.17 9.57
C ILE A 149 5.87 -2.54 10.78
N LYS A 150 5.97 -3.84 11.05
CA LYS A 150 6.89 -4.42 12.04
C LYS A 150 8.13 -4.92 11.32
N ALA A 151 9.09 -4.04 11.09
CA ALA A 151 10.35 -4.37 10.43
C ALA A 151 11.35 -4.99 11.39
N MET A 152 12.28 -5.78 10.88
CA MET A 152 13.35 -6.37 11.68
C MET A 152 14.57 -5.46 11.70
N ASN A 153 15.21 -5.35 12.84
CA ASN A 153 16.49 -4.67 12.99
C ASN A 153 17.57 -5.42 12.17
N PRO A 154 18.25 -4.76 11.24
CA PRO A 154 19.21 -5.41 10.34
C PRO A 154 20.39 -6.09 11.04
N ALA A 155 20.82 -5.59 12.21
CA ALA A 155 21.83 -6.25 13.01
C ALA A 155 21.38 -7.66 13.45
N HIS A 156 20.10 -7.83 13.76
CA HIS A 156 19.53 -9.13 14.10
C HIS A 156 19.48 -10.07 12.90
N ILE A 157 19.15 -9.54 11.70
CA ILE A 157 19.17 -10.34 10.47
C ILE A 157 20.58 -10.92 10.24
N LEU A 158 21.60 -10.06 10.28
CA LEU A 158 22.99 -10.50 10.11
C LEU A 158 23.44 -11.44 11.24
N TYR A 159 23.13 -11.12 12.50
CA TYR A 159 23.50 -11.97 13.65
C TYR A 159 22.90 -13.38 13.52
N LEU A 160 21.65 -13.49 13.08
CA LEU A 160 21.02 -14.79 12.81
C LEU A 160 21.76 -15.56 11.71
N VAL A 161 22.13 -14.91 10.59
CA VAL A 161 22.85 -15.57 9.50
C VAL A 161 24.24 -16.06 9.96
N TYR A 162 24.91 -15.33 10.85
CA TYR A 162 26.21 -15.77 11.38
C TYR A 162 26.08 -16.89 12.41
N THR A 163 25.08 -16.87 13.29
CA THR A 163 24.99 -17.79 14.43
C THR A 163 23.99 -18.91 14.26
N GLY A 164 22.99 -18.77 13.37
CA GLY A 164 21.96 -19.78 13.14
C GLY A 164 22.55 -21.09 12.59
N ARG A 165 22.12 -22.24 13.17
CA ARG A 165 22.59 -23.57 12.76
C ARG A 165 22.31 -23.90 11.31
N ASP A 166 21.21 -23.38 10.79
CA ASP A 166 20.80 -23.57 9.39
C ASP A 166 21.56 -22.67 8.40
N PHE A 167 22.42 -21.79 8.94
CA PHE A 167 23.21 -20.85 8.19
C PHE A 167 24.71 -21.10 8.45
N ARG A 168 25.45 -20.11 8.96
CA ARG A 168 26.89 -20.28 9.23
C ARG A 168 27.19 -21.05 10.51
N GLY A 169 26.29 -21.10 11.47
CA GLY A 169 26.40 -21.88 12.70
C GLY A 169 27.56 -21.49 13.63
N LEU A 170 28.01 -20.24 13.60
CA LEU A 170 29.10 -19.79 14.49
C LEU A 170 28.59 -19.72 15.92
N ALA A 171 29.46 -20.17 16.85
CA ALA A 171 29.19 -20.01 18.27
C ALA A 171 29.06 -18.52 18.65
N ARG A 172 28.10 -18.16 19.55
CA ARG A 172 27.93 -16.78 20.02
C ARG A 172 29.22 -16.18 20.62
N THR A 173 30.04 -16.98 21.24
CA THR A 173 31.36 -16.57 21.79
C THR A 173 32.32 -16.03 20.74
N ARG A 174 32.06 -16.34 19.46
CA ARG A 174 32.85 -15.83 18.32
C ARG A 174 32.35 -14.44 17.87
N MET A 175 31.24 -13.98 18.37
CA MET A 175 30.66 -12.67 18.06
C MET A 175 31.17 -11.64 19.08
N ASP A 176 31.56 -10.47 18.59
CA ASP A 176 31.87 -9.30 19.44
C ASP A 176 30.55 -8.64 19.90
N GLU A 177 30.01 -9.15 20.98
CA GLU A 177 28.69 -8.78 21.51
C GLU A 177 28.53 -7.25 21.68
N ALA A 178 29.59 -6.55 22.09
CA ALA A 178 29.56 -5.10 22.28
C ALA A 178 29.30 -4.35 20.97
N SER A 179 30.03 -4.70 19.90
CA SER A 179 29.85 -4.06 18.59
C SER A 179 28.48 -4.35 17.97
N TRP A 180 27.99 -5.59 18.14
CA TRP A 180 26.68 -5.98 17.61
C TRP A 180 25.53 -5.28 18.32
N ARG A 181 25.59 -5.16 19.67
CA ARG A 181 24.59 -4.40 20.44
C ARG A 181 24.61 -2.92 20.08
N ALA A 182 25.79 -2.30 20.02
CA ALA A 182 25.91 -0.90 19.62
C ALA A 182 25.33 -0.64 18.22
N ALA A 183 25.57 -1.54 17.28
CA ALA A 183 24.97 -1.44 15.95
C ALA A 183 23.44 -1.59 15.97
N ALA A 184 22.91 -2.53 16.76
CA ALA A 184 21.48 -2.73 16.93
C ALA A 184 20.80 -1.50 17.57
N ASP A 185 21.42 -0.92 18.61
CA ASP A 185 20.92 0.28 19.29
C ASP A 185 20.89 1.49 18.35
N LYS A 186 21.96 1.68 17.56
CA LYS A 186 22.04 2.76 16.58
C LYS A 186 20.98 2.64 15.51
N LEU A 187 20.83 1.45 14.89
CA LEU A 187 19.79 1.20 13.87
C LEU A 187 18.38 1.36 14.42
N TYR A 188 18.17 0.96 15.69
CA TYR A 188 16.89 1.16 16.37
C TYR A 188 16.60 2.65 16.57
N ALA A 189 17.58 3.42 17.05
CA ALA A 189 17.46 4.87 17.24
C ALA A 189 17.22 5.61 15.90
N GLU A 190 17.82 5.13 14.82
CA GLU A 190 17.61 5.64 13.46
C GLU A 190 16.26 5.22 12.85
N SER A 191 15.47 4.40 13.53
CA SER A 191 14.27 3.76 12.97
C SER A 191 14.56 3.03 11.65
N PHE A 192 15.72 2.36 11.56
CA PHE A 192 16.17 1.71 10.36
C PHE A 192 15.85 0.21 10.39
N GLY A 193 14.63 -0.13 10.01
CA GLY A 193 14.16 -1.52 9.93
C GLY A 193 14.16 -2.03 8.49
N LEU A 194 14.39 -3.33 8.31
CA LEU A 194 14.32 -3.99 7.01
C LEU A 194 13.31 -5.13 7.00
N CYS A 195 12.73 -5.40 5.83
CA CYS A 195 11.86 -6.52 5.56
C CYS A 195 12.40 -7.30 4.37
N PHE A 196 12.92 -8.49 4.61
CA PHE A 196 13.44 -9.37 3.57
C PHE A 196 12.65 -10.66 3.50
N GLU A 197 12.43 -11.14 2.30
CA GLU A 197 12.05 -12.51 2.02
C GLU A 197 13.22 -13.23 1.32
N TRP A 198 13.78 -14.25 1.98
CA TRP A 198 14.86 -15.04 1.40
C TRP A 198 14.33 -16.41 0.96
N THR A 199 13.99 -16.53 -0.32
CA THR A 199 13.29 -17.69 -0.88
C THR A 199 14.13 -18.55 -1.81
N ARG A 200 15.36 -18.14 -2.12
CA ARG A 200 16.15 -18.76 -3.19
C ARG A 200 17.47 -19.28 -2.70
N SER A 201 18.09 -20.08 -3.54
CA SER A 201 19.45 -20.61 -3.37
C SER A 201 20.53 -19.56 -3.63
N ASP A 202 20.49 -18.43 -2.93
CA ASP A 202 21.58 -17.47 -2.92
C ASP A 202 22.60 -17.85 -1.85
N THR A 203 23.84 -17.40 -2.01
CA THR A 203 24.89 -17.67 -1.01
C THR A 203 24.67 -16.79 0.23
N PHE A 204 25.07 -17.31 1.40
CA PHE A 204 25.05 -16.52 2.63
C PHE A 204 25.89 -15.25 2.53
N ALA A 205 26.98 -15.29 1.76
CA ALA A 205 27.83 -14.14 1.53
C ALA A 205 27.08 -13.04 0.78
N ASN A 206 26.43 -13.37 -0.33
CA ASN A 206 25.66 -12.41 -1.12
C ASN A 206 24.52 -11.81 -0.33
N PHE A 207 23.79 -12.62 0.45
CA PHE A 207 22.72 -12.10 1.30
C PHE A 207 23.26 -11.15 2.37
N CYS A 208 24.38 -11.50 3.03
CA CYS A 208 25.03 -10.60 4.00
C CYS A 208 25.48 -9.29 3.33
N GLU A 209 26.07 -9.35 2.13
CA GLU A 209 26.45 -8.15 1.38
C GLU A 209 25.24 -7.29 1.04
N THR A 210 24.12 -7.91 0.63
CA THR A 210 22.87 -7.20 0.38
C THR A 210 22.39 -6.47 1.63
N VAL A 211 22.32 -7.13 2.78
CA VAL A 211 21.90 -6.48 4.04
C VAL A 211 22.90 -5.38 4.44
N LYS A 212 24.21 -5.63 4.34
CA LYS A 212 25.25 -4.63 4.65
C LYS A 212 25.14 -3.40 3.76
N SER A 213 24.89 -3.58 2.46
CA SER A 213 24.73 -2.46 1.54
C SER A 213 23.50 -1.59 1.89
N HIS A 214 22.39 -2.21 2.29
CA HIS A 214 21.19 -1.47 2.71
C HIS A 214 21.47 -0.55 3.89
N ILE A 215 22.23 -1.01 4.88
CA ILE A 215 22.47 -0.24 6.13
C ILE A 215 23.78 0.57 6.12
N GLY A 216 24.63 0.37 5.13
CA GLY A 216 25.99 0.94 5.12
C GLY A 216 26.79 0.44 6.31
N ALA A 217 27.12 -0.86 6.31
CA ALA A 217 27.88 -1.51 7.38
C ALA A 217 28.98 -2.39 6.83
N GLU A 218 29.97 -2.66 7.68
CA GLU A 218 30.99 -3.68 7.47
C GLU A 218 30.96 -4.71 8.59
N VAL A 219 31.05 -5.99 8.23
CA VAL A 219 31.22 -7.10 9.16
C VAL A 219 32.57 -7.77 8.89
N TYR A 220 33.37 -7.85 9.92
CA TYR A 220 34.78 -8.27 9.78
C TYR A 220 35.26 -9.05 11.02
N PRO A 221 36.26 -9.93 10.87
CA PRO A 221 37.00 -10.45 12.01
C PRO A 221 37.84 -9.34 12.61
N ASN A 222 37.65 -9.05 13.88
CA ASN A 222 38.47 -8.08 14.61
C ASN A 222 39.91 -8.59 14.77
N ARG A 223 40.85 -7.81 14.30
CA ARG A 223 42.28 -8.21 14.26
C ARG A 223 42.92 -8.35 15.64
N GLN A 224 42.32 -7.76 16.66
CA GLN A 224 42.84 -7.84 18.05
C GLN A 224 42.25 -9.03 18.80
N THR A 225 40.92 -9.24 18.68
CA THR A 225 40.20 -10.24 19.47
C THR A 225 39.93 -11.55 18.71
N GLY A 226 39.96 -11.50 17.38
CA GLY A 226 39.54 -12.61 16.51
C GLY A 226 38.05 -12.87 16.47
N GLN A 227 37.24 -12.05 17.13
CA GLN A 227 35.79 -12.12 17.11
C GLN A 227 35.24 -11.42 15.87
N ILE A 228 34.03 -11.80 15.46
CA ILE A 228 33.31 -11.15 14.36
C ILE A 228 32.64 -9.88 14.89
N SER A 229 33.09 -8.74 14.42
CA SER A 229 32.56 -7.42 14.76
C SER A 229 31.76 -6.83 13.62
N ILE A 230 30.80 -5.96 13.92
CA ILE A 230 30.07 -5.13 12.97
C ILE A 230 30.36 -3.65 13.22
N ARG A 231 30.45 -2.87 12.14
CA ARG A 231 30.59 -1.42 12.20
C ARG A 231 29.65 -0.76 11.21
N LEU A 232 28.83 0.15 11.69
CA LEU A 232 28.05 1.03 10.84
C LEU A 232 28.94 2.16 10.32
N LEU A 233 28.79 2.51 9.06
CA LEU A 233 29.48 3.64 8.45
C LEU A 233 28.66 4.90 8.70
N ARG A 234 28.98 5.62 9.78
CA ARG A 234 28.29 6.84 10.24
C ARG A 234 29.33 7.93 10.57
N ASP A 235 28.83 9.13 10.83
CA ASP A 235 29.59 10.29 11.28
C ASP A 235 29.66 10.42 12.82
N ASP A 236 29.55 9.30 13.51
CA ASP A 236 29.49 9.22 14.97
C ASP A 236 30.88 9.24 15.64
N TYR A 237 31.76 10.09 15.17
CA TYR A 237 33.11 10.28 15.71
C TYR A 237 33.48 11.76 15.75
N ASN A 238 34.34 12.12 16.71
CA ASN A 238 34.97 13.41 16.73
C ASN A 238 36.33 13.32 15.98
N VAL A 239 36.54 14.19 14.99
CA VAL A 239 37.77 14.18 14.16
C VAL A 239 39.02 14.33 15.01
N ALA A 240 39.00 15.14 16.06
CA ALA A 240 40.15 15.36 16.94
C ALA A 240 40.62 14.09 17.66
N ASP A 241 39.70 13.17 17.96
CA ASP A 241 39.97 11.93 18.71
C ASP A 241 40.48 10.79 17.80
N LEU A 242 40.41 10.98 16.48
CA LEU A 242 40.88 9.97 15.54
C LEU A 242 42.40 9.86 15.52
N PRO A 243 42.99 8.65 15.47
CA PRO A 243 44.42 8.47 15.32
C PRO A 243 44.91 9.12 14.02
N LEU A 244 46.02 9.85 14.12
CA LEU A 244 46.71 10.47 12.99
C LEU A 244 47.92 9.60 12.58
N PHE A 245 48.02 9.32 11.28
CA PHE A 245 49.16 8.68 10.68
C PHE A 245 49.82 9.63 9.68
N ASP A 246 51.05 10.03 9.95
CA ASP A 246 51.89 10.82 9.08
C ASP A 246 53.30 10.20 9.01
N GLU A 247 54.25 10.88 8.36
CA GLU A 247 55.60 10.41 8.19
C GLU A 247 56.31 10.11 9.52
N ASP A 248 55.93 10.81 10.61
CA ASP A 248 56.51 10.64 11.94
C ASP A 248 55.72 9.64 12.80
N SER A 249 54.47 9.41 12.46
CA SER A 249 53.53 8.62 13.26
C SER A 249 53.10 7.30 12.62
N GLY A 250 53.83 6.80 11.60
CA GLY A 250 53.66 5.44 11.11
C GLY A 250 53.18 5.29 9.69
N LEU A 251 53.00 6.37 8.95
CA LEU A 251 52.84 6.32 7.50
C LEU A 251 54.22 6.23 6.84
N LEU A 252 54.54 5.08 6.26
CA LEU A 252 55.86 4.86 5.63
C LEU A 252 55.87 5.37 4.19
N GLU A 253 54.82 5.07 3.43
CA GLU A 253 54.73 5.44 2.02
C GLU A 253 53.28 5.47 1.55
N ILE A 254 52.96 6.39 0.62
CA ILE A 254 51.73 6.33 -0.19
C ILE A 254 52.10 5.88 -1.59
N THR A 255 51.69 4.67 -1.95
CA THR A 255 52.02 4.02 -3.23
C THR A 255 51.06 4.42 -4.35
N GLN A 256 49.82 4.68 -4.05
CA GLN A 256 48.81 5.08 -5.03
C GLN A 256 47.85 6.14 -4.47
N GLU A 257 47.53 7.09 -5.33
CA GLU A 257 46.45 8.04 -5.12
C GLU A 257 45.53 8.01 -6.34
N LYS A 258 44.25 7.83 -6.12
CA LYS A 258 43.23 7.85 -7.17
C LYS A 258 42.06 8.75 -6.72
N THR A 259 41.65 9.66 -7.57
CA THR A 259 40.44 10.46 -7.36
C THR A 259 39.29 9.83 -8.15
N GLY A 260 38.16 9.66 -7.53
CA GLY A 260 36.95 9.20 -8.22
C GLY A 260 36.53 10.20 -9.30
N SER A 261 36.19 9.71 -10.49
CA SER A 261 35.68 10.58 -11.55
C SER A 261 34.25 10.99 -11.23
N THR A 262 33.99 12.30 -11.23
CA THR A 262 32.63 12.86 -11.10
C THR A 262 31.98 13.12 -12.45
N SER A 263 32.72 13.00 -13.54
CA SER A 263 32.21 13.29 -14.90
C SER A 263 31.10 12.35 -15.38
N LEU A 264 31.07 11.14 -14.85
CA LEU A 264 30.06 10.12 -15.15
C LEU A 264 29.10 9.87 -13.97
N ALA A 265 29.20 10.68 -12.90
CA ALA A 265 28.33 10.54 -11.75
C ALA A 265 26.86 10.81 -12.14
N PRO A 266 25.91 10.04 -11.61
CA PRO A 266 24.50 10.32 -11.87
C PRO A 266 24.08 11.61 -11.18
N SER A 267 23.27 12.42 -11.86
CA SER A 267 22.62 13.60 -11.26
C SER A 267 21.24 13.26 -10.68
N GLN A 268 20.73 12.07 -11.00
CA GLN A 268 19.46 11.54 -10.49
C GLN A 268 19.64 10.06 -10.16
N LEU A 269 19.20 9.66 -8.97
CA LEU A 269 19.18 8.26 -8.55
C LEU A 269 17.74 7.83 -8.32
N ILE A 270 17.32 6.76 -9.00
CA ILE A 270 16.01 6.16 -8.86
C ILE A 270 16.17 4.94 -7.96
N VAL A 271 15.66 5.04 -6.75
CA VAL A 271 15.74 3.98 -5.73
C VAL A 271 14.46 3.16 -5.76
N LYS A 272 14.55 1.90 -6.16
CA LYS A 272 13.42 0.97 -6.12
C LYS A 272 13.36 0.25 -4.77
N TYR A 273 12.17 0.15 -4.20
CA TYR A 273 11.91 -0.52 -2.92
C TYR A 273 10.56 -1.22 -2.94
N ILE A 274 10.26 -2.07 -1.95
CA ILE A 274 8.96 -2.71 -1.78
C ILE A 274 8.25 -2.06 -0.60
N ASP A 275 7.13 -1.39 -0.86
CA ASP A 275 6.28 -0.83 0.20
C ASP A 275 5.55 -1.96 0.91
N GLN A 276 5.84 -2.15 2.20
CA GLN A 276 5.28 -3.26 2.97
C GLN A 276 3.85 -3.00 3.46
N THR A 277 3.28 -1.84 3.18
CA THR A 277 1.87 -1.58 3.48
C THR A 277 0.93 -2.32 2.53
N ASP A 278 1.33 -2.44 1.27
CA ASP A 278 0.56 -3.10 0.21
C ASP A 278 1.33 -4.18 -0.56
N GLY A 279 2.64 -4.29 -0.33
CA GLY A 279 3.53 -5.23 -1.03
C GLY A 279 3.91 -4.78 -2.46
N ALA A 280 3.59 -3.54 -2.85
CA ALA A 280 3.89 -3.03 -4.18
C ALA A 280 5.33 -2.51 -4.30
N GLN A 281 5.95 -2.76 -5.46
CA GLN A 281 7.23 -2.16 -5.78
C GLN A 281 7.01 -0.68 -6.14
N ARG A 282 7.76 0.20 -5.48
CA ARG A 282 7.72 1.66 -5.67
C ARG A 282 9.12 2.21 -5.89
N GLN A 283 9.19 3.49 -6.22
CA GLN A 283 10.47 4.18 -6.41
C GLN A 283 10.49 5.55 -5.74
N VAL A 284 11.67 5.94 -5.28
CA VAL A 284 11.97 7.29 -4.80
C VAL A 284 13.07 7.89 -5.66
N ILE A 285 12.94 9.16 -6.00
CA ILE A 285 13.90 9.88 -6.83
C ILE A 285 14.71 10.83 -5.95
N VAL A 286 16.04 10.66 -5.99
CA VAL A 286 16.99 11.54 -5.33
C VAL A 286 17.75 12.33 -6.39
N ASN A 287 17.78 13.65 -6.28
CA ASN A 287 18.41 14.54 -7.27
C ASN A 287 19.63 15.24 -6.67
N ASN A 288 20.69 15.37 -7.48
CA ASN A 288 21.81 16.25 -7.21
C ASN A 288 21.91 17.33 -8.30
N ASN A 289 21.31 18.49 -8.02
CA ASN A 289 21.24 19.58 -8.97
C ASN A 289 22.62 20.22 -9.26
N ALA A 290 23.57 20.14 -8.32
CA ALA A 290 24.93 20.63 -8.54
C ALA A 290 25.66 19.81 -9.61
N VAL A 291 25.51 18.48 -9.59
CA VAL A 291 26.06 17.60 -10.62
C VAL A 291 25.39 17.84 -11.96
N ALA A 292 24.07 17.97 -11.99
CA ALA A 292 23.33 18.27 -13.22
C ALA A 292 23.79 19.59 -13.85
N ALA A 293 23.97 20.64 -13.04
CA ALA A 293 24.47 21.94 -13.49
C ALA A 293 25.91 21.87 -14.00
N SER A 294 26.80 21.16 -13.30
CA SER A 294 28.21 21.02 -13.71
C SER A 294 28.40 20.22 -14.99
N GLN A 295 27.53 19.23 -15.23
CA GLN A 295 27.60 18.39 -16.43
C GLN A 295 26.78 18.93 -17.61
N GLY A 296 25.95 19.95 -17.40
CA GLY A 296 25.03 20.52 -18.41
C GLY A 296 23.95 19.53 -18.88
N ARG A 297 23.79 18.40 -18.20
CA ARG A 297 22.80 17.36 -18.52
C ARG A 297 22.32 16.65 -17.27
N ARG A 298 21.13 16.02 -17.36
CA ARG A 298 20.66 15.06 -16.36
C ARG A 298 21.07 13.66 -16.78
N SER A 299 21.61 12.90 -15.83
CA SER A 299 21.95 11.49 -15.97
C SER A 299 21.27 10.72 -14.85
N SER A 300 20.47 9.71 -15.17
CA SER A 300 19.74 8.90 -14.21
C SER A 300 20.38 7.52 -14.07
N GLU A 301 20.43 7.01 -12.86
CA GLU A 301 20.85 5.64 -12.55
C GLU A 301 19.80 4.99 -11.64
N GLU A 302 19.49 3.71 -11.88
CA GLU A 302 18.59 2.94 -11.05
C GLU A 302 19.36 2.08 -10.07
N VAL A 303 18.88 2.01 -8.82
CA VAL A 303 19.38 1.12 -7.77
C VAL A 303 18.23 0.45 -7.05
N GLU A 304 18.43 -0.80 -6.64
CA GLU A 304 17.41 -1.59 -5.98
C GLU A 304 17.77 -1.85 -4.52
N PHE A 305 16.87 -1.44 -3.62
CA PHE A 305 16.95 -1.70 -2.19
C PHE A 305 15.64 -2.35 -1.70
N LEU A 306 15.37 -3.54 -2.23
CA LEU A 306 14.08 -4.24 -2.07
C LEU A 306 13.77 -4.64 -0.62
N GLY A 307 14.75 -4.65 0.26
CA GLY A 307 14.55 -4.88 1.69
C GLY A 307 14.06 -3.64 2.47
N VAL A 308 14.06 -2.47 1.86
CA VAL A 308 13.59 -1.23 2.47
C VAL A 308 12.07 -1.18 2.41
N PRO A 309 11.36 -1.04 3.56
CA PRO A 309 9.90 -1.19 3.61
C PRO A 309 9.12 0.10 3.39
N THR A 310 9.76 1.28 3.37
CA THR A 310 9.09 2.58 3.26
C THR A 310 9.82 3.55 2.34
N GLY A 311 9.09 4.50 1.73
CA GLY A 311 9.66 5.54 0.88
C GLY A 311 10.62 6.49 1.62
N GLU A 312 10.36 6.75 2.90
CA GLU A 312 11.25 7.57 3.74
C GLU A 312 12.64 6.93 3.88
N LEU A 313 12.69 5.64 4.25
CA LEU A 313 13.95 4.91 4.34
C LEU A 313 14.63 4.77 2.98
N ALA A 314 13.87 4.56 1.90
CA ALA A 314 14.41 4.53 0.54
C ALA A 314 15.05 5.87 0.16
N GLY A 315 14.46 6.99 0.54
CA GLY A 315 15.04 8.33 0.38
C GLY A 315 16.37 8.47 1.12
N ARG A 316 16.42 8.09 2.40
CA ARG A 316 17.63 8.14 3.23
C ARG A 316 18.77 7.27 2.68
N VAL A 317 18.46 6.06 2.21
CA VAL A 317 19.44 5.19 1.55
C VAL A 317 19.89 5.80 0.23
N GLY A 318 18.97 6.34 -0.56
CA GLY A 318 19.26 7.01 -1.82
C GLY A 318 20.17 8.23 -1.67
N GLU A 319 19.98 9.05 -0.63
CA GLU A 319 20.89 10.18 -0.31
C GLU A 319 22.31 9.71 -0.02
N ARG A 320 22.44 8.65 0.79
CA ARG A 320 23.74 8.06 1.09
C ARG A 320 24.44 7.58 -0.19
N GLU A 321 23.73 6.84 -1.03
CA GLU A 321 24.26 6.34 -2.30
C GLU A 321 24.60 7.47 -3.28
N MET A 322 23.76 8.48 -3.35
CA MET A 322 24.02 9.67 -4.18
C MET A 322 25.31 10.37 -3.75
N ARG A 323 25.52 10.56 -2.45
CA ARG A 323 26.79 11.14 -1.93
C ARG A 323 27.99 10.30 -2.31
N LEU A 324 27.92 8.96 -2.14
CA LEU A 324 29.00 8.06 -2.51
C LEU A 324 29.39 8.17 -3.97
N LYS A 325 28.42 8.32 -4.87
CA LYS A 325 28.63 8.36 -6.31
C LYS A 325 29.08 9.75 -6.81
N THR A 326 28.69 10.82 -6.14
CA THR A 326 28.88 12.20 -6.65
C THR A 326 30.04 12.93 -6.00
N THR A 327 30.57 12.48 -4.86
CA THR A 327 31.59 13.22 -4.10
C THR A 327 33.01 13.11 -4.69
N GLY A 328 33.24 12.17 -5.63
CA GLY A 328 34.59 12.02 -6.23
C GLY A 328 35.67 11.65 -5.20
N LEU A 329 35.34 10.76 -4.28
CA LEU A 329 36.18 10.40 -3.14
C LEU A 329 37.58 9.97 -3.56
N LYS A 330 38.56 10.50 -2.86
CA LYS A 330 39.96 10.08 -3.03
C LYS A 330 40.18 8.72 -2.38
N ARG A 331 40.94 7.90 -3.06
CA ARG A 331 41.38 6.60 -2.58
C ARG A 331 42.91 6.60 -2.52
N TYR A 332 43.43 6.12 -1.40
CA TYR A 332 44.89 6.02 -1.21
C TYR A 332 45.24 4.55 -0.93
N LYS A 333 46.37 4.11 -1.48
CA LYS A 333 47.01 2.89 -1.05
C LYS A 333 48.35 3.29 -0.39
N GLY A 334 48.47 2.97 0.90
CA GLY A 334 49.64 3.36 1.69
C GLY A 334 50.21 2.18 2.46
N VAL A 335 51.50 2.24 2.72
CA VAL A 335 52.22 1.31 3.59
C VAL A 335 52.41 1.97 4.94
N PHE A 336 52.00 1.29 5.98
CA PHE A 336 52.06 1.73 7.37
C PHE A 336 52.92 0.78 8.21
N ASP A 337 53.39 1.25 9.35
CA ASP A 337 54.09 0.44 10.32
C ASP A 337 53.10 -0.35 11.24
N ARG A 338 53.64 -1.06 12.23
CA ARG A 338 52.87 -1.91 13.16
C ARG A 338 51.84 -1.18 13.98
N ARG A 339 51.90 0.15 14.13
CA ARG A 339 50.89 0.95 14.81
C ARG A 339 49.50 0.84 14.12
N ALA A 340 49.50 0.63 12.82
CA ALA A 340 48.26 0.41 12.06
C ALA A 340 47.63 -0.98 12.29
N ARG A 341 48.24 -1.89 13.07
CA ARG A 341 47.66 -3.21 13.36
C ARG A 341 46.33 -3.15 14.11
N SER A 342 46.12 -2.09 14.89
CA SER A 342 44.86 -1.88 15.63
C SER A 342 43.69 -1.46 14.75
N LEU A 343 43.97 -1.04 13.52
CA LEU A 343 42.91 -0.59 12.60
C LEU A 343 42.12 -1.77 12.03
N ASN A 344 40.84 -1.62 12.00
CA ASN A 344 39.86 -2.59 11.47
C ASN A 344 39.12 -2.02 10.24
N PRO A 345 38.55 -2.85 9.37
CA PRO A 345 37.75 -2.41 8.23
C PRO A 345 36.64 -1.41 8.63
N GLY A 346 36.42 -0.40 7.79
CA GLY A 346 35.44 0.66 8.03
C GLY A 346 35.82 1.67 9.12
N GLN A 347 36.93 1.49 9.83
CA GLN A 347 37.33 2.39 10.91
C GLN A 347 37.84 3.71 10.34
N PRO A 348 37.35 4.87 10.84
CA PRO A 348 37.88 6.18 10.48
C PRO A 348 39.20 6.46 11.17
N PHE A 349 40.12 7.13 10.49
CA PHE A 349 41.35 7.66 11.01
C PHE A 349 41.84 8.82 10.14
N ARG A 350 42.85 9.56 10.57
CA ARG A 350 43.42 10.68 9.83
C ARG A 350 44.74 10.30 9.17
N ILE A 351 44.93 10.76 7.94
CA ILE A 351 46.24 10.72 7.26
C ILE A 351 46.68 12.12 6.92
N ARG A 352 47.99 12.34 6.94
CA ARG A 352 48.66 13.53 6.46
C ARG A 352 49.94 13.13 5.79
N SER A 353 50.28 13.71 4.65
CA SER A 353 51.58 13.50 4.02
C SER A 353 52.10 14.79 3.44
N THR A 354 53.12 15.34 4.06
CA THR A 354 53.80 16.55 3.58
C THR A 354 54.51 16.28 2.28
N ARG A 355 55.10 15.13 2.11
CA ARG A 355 55.84 14.69 0.90
C ARG A 355 54.97 14.61 -0.34
N ARG A 356 53.69 14.26 -0.15
CA ARG A 356 52.70 14.11 -1.23
C ARG A 356 51.75 15.30 -1.33
N GLY A 357 51.88 16.30 -0.46
CA GLY A 357 50.96 17.43 -0.41
C GLY A 357 49.54 17.05 0.00
N ILE A 358 49.38 15.95 0.77
CA ILE A 358 48.07 15.53 1.28
C ILE A 358 47.85 16.23 2.60
N PRO A 359 46.85 17.11 2.69
CA PRO A 359 46.47 17.78 3.95
C PRO A 359 45.91 16.72 4.91
N GLU A 360 45.76 17.11 6.17
CA GLU A 360 45.11 16.24 7.14
C GLU A 360 43.69 15.88 6.65
N THR A 361 43.51 14.59 6.36
CA THR A 361 42.30 14.08 5.72
C THR A 361 41.77 12.88 6.48
N VAL A 362 40.49 12.89 6.79
CA VAL A 362 39.81 11.71 7.38
C VAL A 362 39.58 10.68 6.29
N VAL A 363 40.01 9.45 6.58
CA VAL A 363 39.85 8.31 5.69
C VAL A 363 39.29 7.12 6.44
N ARG A 364 38.67 6.20 5.74
CA ARG A 364 38.22 4.90 6.29
C ARG A 364 39.05 3.78 5.72
N VAL A 365 39.31 2.82 6.59
CA VAL A 365 39.99 1.58 6.19
C VAL A 365 39.09 0.77 5.27
N GLY A 366 39.56 0.51 4.07
CA GLY A 366 38.93 -0.47 3.17
C GLY A 366 39.65 -1.83 3.30
N ARG A 367 40.56 -2.11 2.37
CA ARG A 367 41.30 -3.37 2.34
C ARG A 367 42.58 -3.30 3.15
N ILE A 368 42.85 -4.35 3.92
CA ILE A 368 44.07 -4.53 4.72
C ILE A 368 44.86 -5.69 4.14
N GLU A 369 46.12 -5.49 3.85
CA GLU A 369 47.04 -6.50 3.33
C GLU A 369 48.28 -6.59 4.26
N ASP A 370 48.40 -7.70 4.96
CA ASP A 370 49.61 -8.06 5.73
C ASP A 370 50.47 -8.95 4.86
N ASN A 371 51.41 -8.38 4.11
CA ASN A 371 52.18 -9.13 3.11
C ASN A 371 53.18 -10.11 3.71
N PHE A 372 53.92 -9.68 4.74
CA PHE A 372 54.88 -10.49 5.43
C PHE A 372 54.98 -10.09 6.90
N LEU A 373 54.69 -11.01 7.79
CA LEU A 373 54.64 -10.73 9.24
C LEU A 373 56.00 -10.29 9.83
N GLY A 374 57.09 -10.65 9.18
CA GLY A 374 58.46 -10.36 9.66
C GLY A 374 58.90 -8.92 9.44
N ASP A 375 58.44 -8.22 8.42
CA ASP A 375 58.87 -6.85 8.12
C ASP A 375 58.07 -5.75 8.86
N GLY A 376 56.96 -6.15 9.49
CA GLY A 376 56.11 -5.26 10.28
C GLY A 376 55.36 -4.21 9.48
N LYS A 377 55.28 -4.36 8.15
CA LYS A 377 54.58 -3.43 7.25
C LYS A 377 53.16 -3.90 7.00
N ILE A 378 52.23 -2.95 7.01
CA ILE A 378 50.83 -3.18 6.75
C ILE A 378 50.42 -2.29 5.58
N THR A 379 49.90 -2.86 4.51
CA THR A 379 49.40 -2.10 3.39
C THR A 379 47.88 -1.89 3.54
N LEU A 380 47.49 -0.64 3.57
CA LEU A 380 46.07 -0.25 3.66
C LEU A 380 45.61 0.40 2.36
N THR A 381 44.46 -0.02 1.86
CA THR A 381 43.71 0.74 0.89
C THR A 381 42.63 1.49 1.65
N VAL A 382 42.64 2.81 1.58
CA VAL A 382 41.74 3.67 2.33
C VAL A 382 40.95 4.60 1.39
N VAL A 383 39.78 4.97 1.80
CA VAL A 383 38.89 5.86 1.05
C VAL A 383 38.60 7.09 1.91
N GLN A 384 38.65 8.27 1.30
CA GLN A 384 38.27 9.51 1.98
C GLN A 384 36.87 9.37 2.58
N ASP A 385 36.69 9.82 3.83
CA ASP A 385 35.40 9.74 4.47
C ASP A 385 34.43 10.78 3.91
N GLN A 386 33.27 10.31 3.48
CA GLN A 386 32.22 11.16 2.93
C GLN A 386 31.43 11.94 4.00
N PHE A 387 31.37 11.41 5.23
CA PHE A 387 30.56 11.99 6.29
C PHE A 387 31.09 13.32 6.82
N ASN A 388 32.38 13.59 6.60
CA ASN A 388 33.01 14.86 6.96
C ASN A 388 32.97 15.91 5.82
N LEU A 389 32.23 15.66 4.74
CA LEU A 389 32.08 16.57 3.62
C LEU A 389 30.70 17.25 3.62
N PRO A 390 30.58 18.51 3.16
CA PRO A 390 29.31 19.20 3.09
C PRO A 390 28.29 18.43 2.25
N ALA A 391 27.05 18.40 2.70
CA ALA A 391 25.97 17.78 1.95
C ALA A 391 25.60 18.65 0.73
N THR A 392 25.66 18.06 -0.46
CA THR A 392 25.26 18.71 -1.73
C THR A 392 23.99 18.11 -2.34
N THR A 393 23.39 17.13 -1.69
CA THR A 393 22.22 16.41 -2.14
C THR A 393 20.97 16.95 -1.46
N GLY A 394 19.92 17.21 -2.25
CA GLY A 394 18.56 17.42 -1.75
C GLY A 394 17.69 16.21 -2.09
N VAL A 395 17.03 15.65 -1.12
CA VAL A 395 15.91 14.73 -1.39
C VAL A 395 14.78 15.62 -1.87
N ALA A 396 14.35 15.45 -3.12
CA ALA A 396 13.01 15.89 -3.47
C ALA A 396 12.05 15.11 -2.53
N PRO A 397 11.09 15.79 -1.85
CA PRO A 397 10.03 15.04 -1.18
C PRO A 397 9.50 14.05 -2.22
N PRO A 398 9.28 12.77 -1.85
CA PRO A 398 8.65 11.86 -2.78
C PRO A 398 7.42 12.57 -3.31
N PRO A 399 7.14 12.55 -4.63
CA PRO A 399 5.85 12.96 -5.12
C PRO A 399 4.86 12.23 -4.21
N PRO A 400 3.82 12.93 -3.67
CA PRO A 400 2.88 12.31 -2.75
C PRO A 400 2.56 10.96 -3.35
N GLY A 401 2.92 9.90 -2.63
CA GLY A 401 2.88 8.55 -3.20
C GLY A 401 1.49 8.43 -3.78
N TRP A 402 1.33 7.93 -5.00
CA TRP A 402 0.01 7.67 -5.57
C TRP A 402 -0.75 6.85 -4.52
N ILE A 403 -1.55 7.55 -3.72
CA ILE A 403 -2.49 6.92 -2.81
C ILE A 403 -3.58 6.43 -3.74
N PRO A 404 -3.83 5.10 -3.80
CA PRO A 404 -4.98 4.61 -4.56
C PRO A 404 -6.18 5.42 -4.12
N PRO A 405 -6.94 6.02 -5.05
CA PRO A 405 -8.09 6.79 -4.66
C PRO A 405 -9.01 5.91 -3.83
N ASP A 406 -9.48 6.43 -2.70
CA ASP A 406 -10.41 5.75 -1.79
C ASP A 406 -11.71 5.45 -2.55
N ARG A 407 -11.91 4.17 -2.86
CA ARG A 407 -13.07 3.66 -3.59
C ARG A 407 -14.14 3.08 -2.67
N THR A 408 -13.98 3.23 -1.37
CA THR A 408 -14.94 2.75 -0.39
C THR A 408 -16.31 3.38 -0.64
N PRO A 409 -17.38 2.59 -0.79
CA PRO A 409 -18.73 3.14 -0.99
C PRO A 409 -19.14 4.02 0.17
N ARG A 410 -19.57 5.25 -0.11
CA ARG A 410 -20.04 6.22 0.88
C ARG A 410 -21.54 6.43 0.81
N ALA A 411 -22.15 6.75 1.93
CA ALA A 411 -23.59 7.04 1.99
C ALA A 411 -23.93 8.28 1.15
N VAL A 412 -25.07 8.21 0.45
CA VAL A 412 -25.62 9.33 -0.32
C VAL A 412 -26.17 10.38 0.65
N THR A 413 -25.59 11.56 0.66
CA THR A 413 -26.01 12.67 1.55
C THR A 413 -27.03 13.59 0.89
N VAL A 414 -26.90 13.80 -0.42
CA VAL A 414 -27.76 14.66 -1.21
C VAL A 414 -28.62 13.78 -2.10
N ARG A 415 -29.90 13.67 -1.74
CA ARG A 415 -30.87 12.80 -2.41
C ARG A 415 -32.28 13.29 -2.20
N ARG A 416 -33.19 12.89 -3.07
CA ARG A 416 -34.63 13.19 -3.00
C ARG A 416 -35.44 12.02 -3.55
N LEU A 417 -36.50 11.65 -2.86
CA LEU A 417 -37.54 10.75 -3.38
C LEU A 417 -38.66 11.62 -3.99
N ILE A 418 -39.12 11.23 -5.15
CA ILE A 418 -40.27 11.86 -5.84
C ILE A 418 -41.24 10.79 -6.35
N GLU A 419 -42.46 11.16 -6.61
CA GLU A 419 -43.31 10.37 -7.49
C GLU A 419 -42.84 10.55 -8.92
N ALA A 420 -42.76 9.44 -9.69
CA ALA A 420 -42.34 9.51 -11.07
C ALA A 420 -43.38 10.36 -11.88
N PRO A 421 -42.93 11.46 -12.52
CA PRO A 421 -43.81 12.29 -13.31
C PRO A 421 -44.43 11.52 -14.47
N TYR A 422 -45.66 11.89 -14.86
CA TYR A 422 -46.35 11.29 -16.02
C TYR A 422 -45.50 11.30 -17.29
N ARG A 423 -44.71 12.33 -17.50
CA ARG A 423 -43.79 12.45 -18.63
C ARG A 423 -42.81 11.26 -18.69
N GLU A 424 -42.26 10.86 -17.56
CA GLU A 424 -41.30 9.75 -17.49
C GLU A 424 -42.01 8.40 -17.69
N LEU A 425 -43.18 8.25 -17.09
CA LEU A 425 -44.03 7.07 -17.31
C LEU A 425 -44.40 6.91 -18.78
N ALA A 426 -44.77 8.02 -19.46
CA ALA A 426 -45.07 8.03 -20.88
C ALA A 426 -43.91 7.71 -21.80
N GLY A 427 -42.65 7.89 -21.31
CA GLY A 427 -41.42 7.51 -22.01
C GLY A 427 -41.10 6.02 -21.94
N VAL A 428 -41.61 5.33 -20.91
CA VAL A 428 -41.27 3.94 -20.59
C VAL A 428 -42.43 2.98 -20.79
N ILE A 429 -43.65 3.38 -20.43
CA ILE A 429 -44.84 2.54 -20.51
C ILE A 429 -45.51 2.69 -21.90
N ASP A 430 -45.89 1.55 -22.49
CA ASP A 430 -46.63 1.54 -23.75
C ASP A 430 -47.92 2.40 -23.62
N PRO A 431 -48.23 3.26 -24.60
CA PRO A 431 -49.37 4.17 -24.54
C PRO A 431 -50.73 3.50 -24.25
N ALA A 432 -50.93 2.27 -24.71
CA ALA A 432 -52.16 1.51 -24.44
C ALA A 432 -52.26 1.09 -22.97
N ASN A 433 -51.14 0.72 -22.35
CA ASN A 433 -51.08 0.36 -20.95
C ASN A 433 -51.10 1.60 -20.06
N LEU A 434 -50.51 2.71 -20.48
CA LEU A 434 -50.56 3.98 -19.76
C LEU A 434 -51.98 4.52 -19.60
N GLN A 435 -52.83 4.35 -20.64
CA GLN A 435 -54.25 4.73 -20.57
C GLN A 435 -55.10 3.86 -19.62
N LEU A 436 -54.60 2.68 -19.28
CA LEU A 436 -55.27 1.74 -18.38
C LEU A 436 -54.86 1.92 -16.91
N LEU A 437 -53.88 2.77 -16.62
CA LEU A 437 -53.48 3.05 -15.25
C LEU A 437 -54.65 3.75 -14.50
N ASP A 438 -54.88 3.30 -13.27
CA ASP A 438 -55.80 3.96 -12.37
C ASP A 438 -55.25 5.36 -11.99
N VAL A 439 -56.11 6.33 -11.84
CA VAL A 439 -55.75 7.71 -11.45
C VAL A 439 -55.05 7.79 -10.08
N SER A 440 -55.18 6.76 -9.26
CA SER A 440 -54.51 6.62 -7.98
C SER A 440 -53.18 5.88 -8.07
N ALA A 441 -52.78 5.44 -9.26
CA ALA A 441 -51.53 4.70 -9.46
C ALA A 441 -50.34 5.64 -9.37
N SER A 442 -49.35 5.26 -8.58
CA SER A 442 -48.10 6.01 -8.36
C SER A 442 -46.90 5.11 -8.48
N TYR A 443 -45.77 5.70 -8.86
CA TYR A 443 -44.48 5.05 -8.96
C TYR A 443 -43.43 5.85 -8.20
N LEU A 444 -42.52 5.16 -7.54
CA LEU A 444 -41.43 5.81 -6.82
C LEU A 444 -40.24 6.09 -7.76
N ALA A 445 -39.74 7.32 -7.72
CA ALA A 445 -38.45 7.66 -8.33
C ALA A 445 -37.48 8.26 -7.30
N ALA A 446 -36.20 8.04 -7.50
CA ALA A 446 -35.16 8.54 -6.63
C ALA A 446 -34.14 9.35 -7.41
N LEU A 447 -33.77 10.51 -6.88
CA LEU A 447 -32.74 11.41 -7.40
C LEU A 447 -31.58 11.47 -6.42
N ALA A 448 -30.38 11.41 -6.90
CA ALA A 448 -29.20 11.40 -6.03
C ALA A 448 -27.96 12.04 -6.68
N GLU A 449 -27.21 12.78 -5.87
CA GLU A 449 -25.89 13.28 -6.23
C GLU A 449 -24.80 12.28 -5.81
N ALA A 450 -23.78 12.11 -6.65
CA ALA A 450 -22.67 11.21 -6.35
C ALA A 450 -21.94 11.60 -5.05
N PRO A 451 -21.79 10.69 -4.08
CA PRO A 451 -21.05 10.99 -2.85
C PRO A 451 -19.57 11.28 -3.09
N THR A 452 -18.98 10.68 -4.12
CA THR A 452 -17.59 10.88 -4.56
C THR A 452 -17.51 10.74 -6.07
N SER A 453 -16.45 11.28 -6.68
CA SER A 453 -16.17 11.10 -8.12
C SER A 453 -15.91 9.65 -8.55
N LEU A 454 -15.76 8.73 -7.61
CA LEU A 454 -15.52 7.30 -7.84
C LEU A 454 -16.76 6.43 -7.62
N SER A 455 -17.86 7.05 -7.23
CA SER A 455 -19.16 6.40 -7.13
C SER A 455 -19.72 6.19 -8.54
N GLN A 456 -20.01 4.94 -8.90
CA GLN A 456 -20.42 4.58 -10.26
C GLN A 456 -21.94 4.73 -10.49
N SER A 457 -22.72 4.26 -9.52
CA SER A 457 -24.18 4.26 -9.55
C SER A 457 -24.72 4.04 -8.15
N TYR A 458 -26.03 4.00 -7.99
CA TYR A 458 -26.68 3.55 -6.77
C TYR A 458 -27.76 2.51 -7.06
N THR A 459 -28.01 1.61 -6.10
CA THR A 459 -29.14 0.68 -6.13
C THR A 459 -30.25 1.26 -5.28
N LEU A 460 -31.46 1.41 -5.87
CA LEU A 460 -32.66 1.78 -5.16
C LEU A 460 -33.23 0.54 -4.46
N THR A 461 -33.44 0.63 -3.17
CA THR A 461 -34.14 -0.40 -2.40
C THR A 461 -35.28 0.23 -1.64
N ASP A 462 -36.45 -0.40 -1.63
CA ASP A 462 -37.62 0.13 -0.93
C ASP A 462 -38.39 -0.92 -0.14
N ARG A 463 -39.34 -0.43 0.63
CA ARG A 463 -40.39 -1.23 1.32
C ARG A 463 -41.62 -0.40 1.60
N VAL A 464 -42.76 -1.08 1.71
CA VAL A 464 -44.03 -0.44 2.13
C VAL A 464 -44.04 -0.31 3.65
N GLY A 465 -44.33 0.89 4.13
CA GLY A 465 -44.39 1.22 5.55
C GLY A 465 -43.03 1.12 6.26
N SER A 466 -43.06 0.84 7.56
CA SER A 466 -41.86 0.82 8.42
C SER A 466 -41.35 -0.59 8.78
N SER A 467 -42.02 -1.65 8.31
CA SER A 467 -41.71 -3.04 8.65
C SER A 467 -41.51 -3.87 7.38
N GLY A 468 -40.74 -4.96 7.52
CA GLY A 468 -40.41 -5.85 6.41
C GLY A 468 -39.02 -5.60 5.82
N ALA A 469 -38.60 -6.48 4.91
CA ALA A 469 -37.35 -6.37 4.21
C ALA A 469 -37.40 -5.35 3.10
N PHE A 470 -36.27 -4.65 2.86
CA PHE A 470 -36.13 -3.83 1.66
C PHE A 470 -35.95 -4.72 0.43
N VAL A 471 -36.59 -4.36 -0.65
CA VAL A 471 -36.53 -5.05 -1.95
C VAL A 471 -35.71 -4.20 -2.91
N ASP A 472 -34.83 -4.86 -3.67
CA ASP A 472 -34.06 -4.21 -4.74
C ASP A 472 -34.97 -3.86 -5.91
N ARG A 473 -34.94 -2.59 -6.34
CA ARG A 473 -35.80 -2.02 -7.40
C ARG A 473 -35.02 -1.64 -8.65
N GLY A 474 -33.71 -1.83 -8.64
CA GLY A 474 -32.87 -1.50 -9.78
C GLY A 474 -31.82 -0.45 -9.48
N THR A 475 -31.11 -0.05 -10.53
CA THR A 475 -29.96 0.84 -10.43
C THR A 475 -30.28 2.18 -11.09
N GLY A 476 -29.95 3.28 -10.38
CA GLY A 476 -29.98 4.64 -10.91
C GLY A 476 -28.59 5.22 -11.13
N ASP A 477 -28.50 6.19 -12.03
CA ASP A 477 -27.28 6.98 -12.23
C ASP A 477 -27.34 8.27 -11.39
N TRP A 478 -26.20 8.94 -11.24
CA TRP A 478 -26.09 10.15 -10.44
C TRP A 478 -26.66 11.35 -11.19
N CYS A 479 -27.59 12.04 -10.57
CA CYS A 479 -28.28 13.18 -11.14
C CYS A 479 -27.39 14.44 -11.11
N PRO A 480 -27.17 15.12 -12.25
CA PRO A 480 -26.59 16.45 -12.25
C PRO A 480 -27.48 17.43 -11.42
N THR A 481 -26.82 18.28 -10.63
CA THR A 481 -27.56 19.15 -9.71
C THR A 481 -26.78 20.44 -9.41
N GLY A 482 -27.49 21.46 -8.89
CA GLY A 482 -26.88 22.70 -8.41
C GLY A 482 -27.86 23.47 -7.54
N LEU A 483 -27.38 24.47 -6.81
CA LEU A 483 -28.21 25.34 -5.97
C LEU A 483 -28.44 26.68 -6.67
N LEU A 484 -29.64 27.22 -6.62
CA LEU A 484 -29.92 28.57 -7.10
C LEU A 484 -29.09 29.60 -6.34
N ALA A 485 -28.29 30.39 -7.04
CA ALA A 485 -27.46 31.43 -6.45
C ALA A 485 -28.32 32.59 -5.90
N ALA A 486 -29.50 32.82 -6.48
CA ALA A 486 -30.44 33.83 -6.10
C ALA A 486 -31.88 33.30 -6.18
N GLU A 487 -32.82 34.03 -5.60
CA GLU A 487 -34.25 33.73 -5.71
C GLU A 487 -34.66 33.66 -7.18
N LEU A 488 -35.40 32.62 -7.55
CA LEU A 488 -36.04 32.50 -8.84
C LEU A 488 -37.53 32.99 -8.69
N PRO A 489 -37.83 34.17 -9.21
CA PRO A 489 -39.17 34.77 -9.01
C PRO A 489 -40.26 34.01 -9.79
N LEU A 490 -41.49 34.22 -9.39
CA LEU A 490 -42.64 33.77 -10.16
C LEU A 490 -42.65 34.44 -11.54
N ALA A 491 -42.51 33.64 -12.58
CA ALA A 491 -42.53 34.12 -13.96
C ALA A 491 -43.13 33.04 -14.88
N ALA A 492 -43.88 33.48 -15.88
CA ALA A 492 -44.47 32.58 -16.86
C ALA A 492 -43.57 32.30 -18.08
N GLY A 493 -42.45 33.00 -18.20
CA GLY A 493 -41.53 32.88 -19.31
C GLY A 493 -40.18 32.29 -18.89
N PRO A 494 -39.25 32.02 -19.85
CA PRO A 494 -37.93 31.49 -19.57
C PRO A 494 -37.18 32.37 -18.59
N SER A 495 -36.47 31.74 -17.66
CA SER A 495 -35.71 32.41 -16.61
C SER A 495 -34.26 31.96 -16.66
N VAL A 496 -33.32 32.93 -16.65
CA VAL A 496 -31.89 32.62 -16.54
C VAL A 496 -31.51 32.54 -15.07
N VAL A 497 -30.96 31.42 -14.65
CA VAL A 497 -30.50 31.19 -13.29
C VAL A 497 -28.99 30.92 -13.26
N THR A 498 -28.31 31.36 -12.21
CA THR A 498 -26.94 30.99 -11.91
C THR A 498 -26.95 29.89 -10.84
N LEU A 499 -26.17 28.84 -11.06
CA LEU A 499 -26.06 27.74 -10.12
C LEU A 499 -24.76 27.86 -9.33
N THR A 500 -24.82 27.56 -8.05
CA THR A 500 -23.69 27.38 -7.15
C THR A 500 -23.62 25.92 -6.72
N ASN A 501 -22.42 25.46 -6.33
CA ASN A 501 -22.19 24.06 -5.94
C ASN A 501 -22.78 23.08 -6.97
N ALA A 502 -22.60 23.41 -8.26
CA ALA A 502 -23.06 22.55 -9.34
C ALA A 502 -22.17 21.29 -9.44
N SER A 503 -22.81 20.14 -9.61
CA SER A 503 -22.19 18.83 -9.80
C SER A 503 -22.63 18.26 -11.14
N ARG A 504 -21.68 17.79 -11.96
CA ARG A 504 -21.92 17.16 -13.27
C ARG A 504 -22.74 18.03 -14.24
N LEU A 505 -22.58 19.35 -14.18
CA LEU A 505 -23.34 20.26 -15.07
C LEU A 505 -23.01 20.01 -16.56
N GLU A 506 -21.80 19.49 -16.85
CA GLU A 506 -21.35 19.10 -18.19
C GLU A 506 -22.22 17.99 -18.84
N ASP A 507 -22.92 17.21 -18.04
CA ASP A 507 -23.81 16.14 -18.51
C ASP A 507 -25.22 16.66 -18.84
N VAL A 508 -25.53 17.93 -18.51
CA VAL A 508 -26.81 18.53 -18.78
C VAL A 508 -26.90 19.00 -20.23
N THR A 509 -27.96 18.59 -20.92
CA THR A 509 -28.19 18.96 -22.31
C THR A 509 -29.46 19.79 -22.47
N VAL A 510 -29.52 20.57 -23.57
CA VAL A 510 -30.73 21.36 -23.91
C VAL A 510 -31.90 20.43 -24.25
N GLY A 511 -33.06 20.74 -23.73
CA GLY A 511 -34.30 19.96 -23.88
C GLY A 511 -34.59 19.01 -22.72
N GLN A 512 -33.61 18.77 -21.82
CA GLN A 512 -33.82 17.94 -20.65
C GLN A 512 -34.81 18.54 -19.65
N ALA A 513 -35.48 17.66 -18.91
CA ALA A 513 -36.28 18.02 -17.77
C ALA A 513 -35.43 18.21 -16.52
N ALA A 514 -35.79 19.15 -15.71
CA ALA A 514 -35.26 19.33 -14.37
C ALA A 514 -36.41 19.63 -13.40
N VAL A 515 -36.16 19.42 -12.11
CA VAL A 515 -37.14 19.76 -11.07
C VAL A 515 -36.53 20.70 -10.04
N VAL A 516 -37.28 21.75 -9.70
CA VAL A 516 -36.94 22.70 -8.63
C VAL A 516 -38.11 22.71 -7.66
N ASP A 517 -37.89 22.29 -6.42
CA ASP A 517 -38.98 21.97 -5.49
C ASP A 517 -40.00 21.02 -6.17
N ASP A 518 -41.21 21.47 -6.43
CA ASP A 518 -42.26 20.68 -7.09
C ASP A 518 -42.57 21.18 -8.52
N GLU A 519 -41.80 22.11 -9.05
CA GLU A 519 -41.95 22.61 -10.42
C GLU A 519 -41.02 21.86 -11.37
N ILE A 520 -41.61 21.28 -12.42
CA ILE A 520 -40.83 20.72 -13.54
C ILE A 520 -40.54 21.87 -14.51
N VAL A 521 -39.28 21.96 -14.87
CA VAL A 521 -38.71 22.97 -15.79
C VAL A 521 -37.99 22.27 -16.92
N ARG A 522 -37.85 22.94 -18.06
CA ARG A 522 -37.04 22.43 -19.19
C ARG A 522 -35.79 23.28 -19.36
N VAL A 523 -34.71 22.65 -19.64
CA VAL A 523 -33.42 23.29 -19.94
C VAL A 523 -33.46 23.82 -21.38
N ASP A 524 -33.47 25.15 -21.56
CA ASP A 524 -33.42 25.79 -22.88
C ASP A 524 -32.03 26.20 -23.33
N ALA A 525 -31.13 26.51 -22.40
CA ALA A 525 -29.71 26.77 -22.66
C ALA A 525 -28.84 26.50 -21.43
N VAL A 526 -27.60 26.09 -21.66
CA VAL A 526 -26.59 25.88 -20.60
C VAL A 526 -25.31 26.61 -21.00
N ASN A 527 -24.74 27.36 -20.06
CA ASN A 527 -23.38 27.88 -20.18
C ASN A 527 -22.53 27.25 -19.08
N TYR A 528 -21.76 26.24 -19.47
CA TYR A 528 -20.91 25.43 -18.55
C TYR A 528 -19.81 26.26 -17.88
N ALA A 529 -19.29 27.29 -18.57
CA ALA A 529 -18.21 28.10 -18.05
C ALA A 529 -18.65 29.05 -16.93
N SER A 530 -19.86 29.60 -17.02
CA SER A 530 -20.45 30.53 -16.03
C SER A 530 -21.36 29.85 -15.02
N GLY A 531 -21.71 28.56 -15.20
CA GLY A 531 -22.68 27.87 -14.39
C GLY A 531 -24.09 28.45 -14.51
N THR A 532 -24.45 29.06 -15.67
CA THR A 532 -25.79 29.63 -15.90
C THR A 532 -26.64 28.71 -16.77
N VAL A 533 -27.92 28.57 -16.40
CA VAL A 533 -28.88 27.75 -17.13
C VAL A 533 -30.13 28.59 -17.40
N THR A 534 -30.68 28.48 -18.61
CA THR A 534 -31.98 29.06 -18.94
C THR A 534 -33.02 27.97 -18.79
N LEU A 535 -34.04 28.23 -17.97
CA LEU A 535 -35.10 27.29 -17.64
C LEU A 535 -36.44 27.78 -18.16
N ALA A 536 -37.14 26.98 -18.97
CA ALA A 536 -38.54 27.16 -19.26
C ALA A 536 -39.36 26.74 -18.03
N ARG A 537 -40.41 27.49 -17.71
CA ARG A 537 -41.15 27.36 -16.45
C ARG A 537 -42.48 26.64 -16.66
N GLY A 538 -42.92 25.96 -15.57
CA GLY A 538 -44.25 25.32 -15.53
C GLY A 538 -44.44 24.27 -16.63
N CYS A 539 -43.48 23.37 -16.79
CA CYS A 539 -43.54 22.28 -17.76
C CYS A 539 -44.27 21.06 -17.17
N ALA A 540 -44.75 20.15 -18.04
CA ALA A 540 -45.34 18.87 -17.68
C ALA A 540 -46.46 19.01 -16.62
N ASP A 541 -47.42 19.93 -16.86
CA ASP A 541 -48.58 20.23 -16.02
C ASP A 541 -48.29 20.77 -14.61
N THR A 542 -47.02 21.16 -14.34
CA THR A 542 -46.71 21.87 -13.09
C THR A 542 -46.95 23.38 -13.21
N VAL A 543 -47.23 24.02 -12.08
CA VAL A 543 -47.48 25.46 -12.03
C VAL A 543 -46.21 26.21 -11.69
N PRO A 544 -45.84 27.28 -12.45
CA PRO A 544 -44.69 28.10 -12.08
C PRO A 544 -44.80 28.60 -10.65
N ALA A 545 -43.76 28.49 -9.88
CA ALA A 545 -43.71 28.91 -8.50
C ALA A 545 -42.49 29.80 -8.23
N LYS A 546 -42.47 30.47 -7.10
CA LYS A 546 -41.33 31.21 -6.60
C LYS A 546 -40.40 30.24 -5.86
N HIS A 547 -39.13 30.22 -6.22
CA HIS A 547 -38.10 29.39 -5.53
C HIS A 547 -37.09 30.28 -4.83
N LEU A 548 -36.72 29.93 -3.61
CA LEU A 548 -35.77 30.69 -2.81
C LEU A 548 -34.33 30.46 -3.27
N ALA A 549 -33.46 31.39 -2.99
CA ALA A 549 -32.01 31.17 -3.12
C ALA A 549 -31.61 29.94 -2.29
N GLY A 550 -30.76 29.08 -2.87
CA GLY A 550 -30.36 27.80 -2.27
C GLY A 550 -31.30 26.63 -2.56
N ALA A 551 -32.47 26.85 -3.22
CA ALA A 551 -33.26 25.73 -3.72
C ALA A 551 -32.47 24.89 -4.73
N ARG A 552 -32.62 23.58 -4.67
CA ARG A 552 -31.84 22.65 -5.50
C ARG A 552 -32.58 22.40 -6.82
N VAL A 553 -31.79 22.50 -7.89
CA VAL A 553 -32.21 22.12 -9.23
C VAL A 553 -31.68 20.72 -9.50
N TRP A 554 -32.54 19.79 -9.84
CA TRP A 554 -32.20 18.41 -10.22
C TRP A 554 -32.45 18.23 -11.71
N PHE A 555 -31.41 17.94 -12.48
CA PHE A 555 -31.53 17.63 -13.91
C PHE A 555 -31.69 16.12 -14.05
N TYR A 556 -32.93 15.65 -13.79
CA TYR A 556 -33.20 14.25 -13.52
C TYR A 556 -33.42 13.38 -14.77
N ASP A 557 -33.75 13.97 -15.89
CA ASP A 557 -34.03 13.27 -17.13
C ASP A 557 -32.92 12.27 -17.50
N THR A 558 -33.21 11.00 -17.50
CA THR A 558 -32.31 9.86 -17.72
C THR A 558 -31.33 9.50 -16.56
N PHE A 559 -31.43 10.19 -15.43
CA PHE A 559 -30.50 9.94 -14.29
C PHE A 559 -31.19 9.38 -13.03
N GLU A 560 -32.51 9.28 -13.02
CA GLU A 560 -33.26 8.73 -11.89
C GLU A 560 -33.24 7.19 -11.89
N ALA A 561 -33.50 6.59 -10.71
CA ALA A 561 -33.98 5.22 -10.60
C ALA A 561 -35.48 5.24 -10.38
N VAL A 562 -36.22 4.52 -11.19
CA VAL A 562 -37.68 4.37 -11.07
C VAL A 562 -38.00 2.95 -10.66
N ASP A 563 -38.81 2.80 -9.59
CA ASP A 563 -39.41 1.52 -9.23
C ASP A 563 -40.57 1.21 -10.16
N GLU A 564 -40.51 0.13 -10.89
CA GLU A 564 -41.54 -0.33 -11.82
C GLU A 564 -42.81 -0.88 -11.11
N THR A 565 -42.81 -0.91 -9.77
CA THR A 565 -43.95 -1.38 -9.00
C THR A 565 -45.01 -0.32 -8.91
N VAL A 566 -46.26 -0.69 -9.23
CA VAL A 566 -47.43 0.19 -9.09
C VAL A 566 -47.85 0.22 -7.64
N TYR A 567 -47.95 1.41 -7.09
CA TYR A 567 -48.47 1.66 -5.75
C TYR A 567 -49.79 2.47 -5.83
N SER A 568 -50.59 2.42 -4.77
CA SER A 568 -51.79 3.21 -4.68
C SER A 568 -51.55 4.52 -3.90
N GLN A 569 -52.33 5.54 -4.19
CA GLN A 569 -52.40 6.77 -3.43
C GLN A 569 -52.47 6.51 -1.91
N GLY A 570 -51.77 7.29 -1.11
CA GLY A 570 -51.74 7.20 0.35
C GLY A 570 -50.75 6.16 0.90
N VAL A 571 -50.14 5.34 0.05
CA VAL A 571 -49.07 4.40 0.48
C VAL A 571 -47.83 5.18 0.85
N THR A 572 -47.28 4.89 2.04
CA THR A 572 -45.97 5.42 2.45
C THR A 572 -44.88 4.38 2.17
N LEU A 573 -43.90 4.78 1.38
CA LEU A 573 -42.71 3.98 1.06
C LEU A 573 -41.50 4.45 1.87
N GLN A 574 -40.67 3.52 2.28
CA GLN A 574 -39.34 3.81 2.79
C GLN A 574 -38.30 3.32 1.79
N ALA A 575 -37.37 4.19 1.42
CA ALA A 575 -36.34 3.85 0.45
C ALA A 575 -34.94 4.13 0.97
N ARG A 576 -33.97 3.39 0.44
CA ARG A 576 -32.51 3.53 0.65
C ARG A 576 -31.79 3.51 -0.67
N LEU A 577 -30.73 4.31 -0.77
CA LEU A 577 -29.87 4.36 -1.92
C LEU A 577 -28.52 3.75 -1.53
N LEU A 578 -28.16 2.64 -2.16
CA LEU A 578 -26.92 1.90 -1.87
C LEU A 578 -25.89 2.23 -2.94
N THR A 579 -24.91 3.04 -2.61
CA THR A 579 -23.82 3.45 -3.53
C THR A 579 -23.04 2.24 -4.03
N ASN A 580 -22.80 2.17 -5.34
CA ASN A 580 -21.97 1.18 -6.00
C ASN A 580 -20.64 1.81 -6.42
N THR A 581 -19.53 1.15 -6.12
CA THR A 581 -18.17 1.50 -6.55
C THR A 581 -17.46 0.26 -7.09
N SER A 582 -16.26 0.42 -7.62
CA SER A 582 -15.46 -0.73 -8.06
C SER A 582 -14.99 -1.66 -6.91
N GLU A 583 -15.13 -1.25 -5.66
CA GLU A 583 -14.86 -2.09 -4.48
C GLU A 583 -16.08 -2.85 -3.96
N GLY A 584 -17.28 -2.43 -4.35
CA GLY A 584 -18.52 -3.07 -3.93
C GLY A 584 -19.66 -2.09 -3.72
N GLN A 585 -20.69 -2.55 -3.03
CA GLN A 585 -21.89 -1.82 -2.69
C GLN A 585 -21.87 -1.37 -1.23
N LEU A 586 -22.45 -0.21 -0.93
CA LEU A 586 -22.64 0.29 0.43
C LEU A 586 -23.50 -0.68 1.25
N ALA A 587 -23.03 -1.02 2.44
CA ALA A 587 -23.80 -1.87 3.35
C ALA A 587 -25.14 -1.18 3.71
N PRO A 588 -26.28 -1.89 3.64
CA PRO A 588 -27.61 -1.28 3.88
C PRO A 588 -27.77 -0.57 5.23
N ALA A 589 -27.01 -1.01 6.25
CA ALA A 589 -27.02 -0.38 7.58
C ALA A 589 -26.41 1.02 7.61
N LEU A 590 -25.58 1.36 6.63
CA LEU A 590 -24.93 2.67 6.51
C LEU A 590 -25.71 3.64 5.62
N ALA A 591 -26.70 3.16 4.87
CA ALA A 591 -27.57 3.99 4.06
C ALA A 591 -28.66 4.63 4.90
N ALA A 592 -28.88 5.93 4.70
CA ALA A 592 -30.02 6.59 5.32
C ALA A 592 -31.32 6.10 4.69
N THR A 593 -32.40 6.12 5.48
CA THR A 593 -33.75 5.75 5.06
C THR A 593 -34.60 7.01 4.94
N ASP A 594 -35.14 7.25 3.77
CA ASP A 594 -36.11 8.32 3.52
C ASP A 594 -37.52 7.74 3.36
N SER A 595 -38.53 8.55 3.58
CA SER A 595 -39.94 8.16 3.43
C SER A 595 -40.65 9.10 2.50
N LEU A 596 -41.47 8.56 1.63
CA LEU A 596 -42.38 9.30 0.75
C LEU A 596 -43.79 8.71 0.86
N THR A 597 -44.80 9.58 1.05
CA THR A 597 -46.18 9.17 0.95
C THR A 597 -46.70 9.60 -0.42
N LEU A 598 -47.17 8.63 -1.17
CA LEU A 598 -47.62 8.82 -2.56
C LEU A 598 -48.94 9.54 -2.61
N THR A 599 -49.08 10.48 -3.55
CA THR A 599 -50.24 11.34 -3.69
C THR A 599 -51.20 10.92 -4.82
N GLY A 600 -50.74 10.10 -5.77
CA GLY A 600 -51.53 9.59 -6.89
C GLY A 600 -51.41 10.42 -8.15
#